data_f7f814532156fefcfe1661397ee2a1ba
#
_entry.id   f7f814532156fefcfe1661397ee2a1ba
#
_cell.length_a   1.000
_cell.length_b   1.000
_cell.length_c   1.000
_cell.angle_alpha   90.00
_cell.angle_beta   90.00
_cell.angle_gamma   90.00
#
_symmetry.space_group_name_H-M   'P 1'
#
loop_
_entity.id
_entity.type
_entity.pdbx_description
1 polymer ?
#
loop_
_entity_poly.entity_id
_entity_poly.type
_entity_poly.pdbx_seq_one_letter_code
_entity_poly.pdbx_strand_id
1 'polypeptide(L)'
;LCAGQTGAGKSVFMNGLICSLLYRFTPDELRMILVDPKFIEFRSYQDIPHLLLPVVDDPNQAKVALKWAVREMERRYRILAKIGARNLASFNQKVEEMGAAVIRDILVSEDTGEEMPSSVQSAGHDWMEAFEPDEAGVPRIGKLPYIVIIIDELADLMMVAKKDVEISIARIAQKARAAGIHLVVATQRPSTDVVTGLIKANLPSRVSFQLASFVDSKTILDKSGAERLLGQGDMLFIPPGSSQPSRLHGAYVDDEEIGKITAFVKSQGKPTYRNEILLDDEADEDEFESDADPKFDEAVSLVRNAGHASASFIQRHLKVGYNRAARMIEDMESRGIVGPADGARPREVLLR
;
A
#
# COMPACT_ATOMS: atom_id res chain seq x y z
N LEU A 1 -10.18 7.74 -4.49
CA LEU A 1 -11.26 7.35 -3.60
C LEU A 1 -12.59 7.37 -4.33
N CYS A 2 -13.33 6.25 -4.33
CA CYS A 2 -14.66 6.10 -4.92
C CYS A 2 -15.69 5.81 -3.83
N ALA A 3 -16.86 6.45 -3.89
CA ALA A 3 -17.98 6.14 -3.00
C ALA A 3 -19.31 6.10 -3.76
N GLY A 4 -20.25 5.28 -3.31
CA GLY A 4 -21.58 5.21 -3.88
C GLY A 4 -22.44 4.20 -3.14
N GLN A 5 -23.74 4.48 -3.02
CA GLN A 5 -24.68 3.50 -2.47
C GLN A 5 -24.88 2.32 -3.41
N THR A 6 -25.45 1.24 -2.91
CA THR A 6 -25.81 0.06 -3.72
C THR A 6 -26.68 0.46 -4.91
N GLY A 7 -26.34 0.02 -6.12
CA GLY A 7 -27.05 0.33 -7.35
C GLY A 7 -26.74 1.71 -7.97
N ALA A 8 -25.87 2.53 -7.36
CA ALA A 8 -25.51 3.84 -7.89
C ALA A 8 -24.57 3.81 -9.11
N GLY A 9 -23.97 2.63 -9.43
CA GLY A 9 -23.05 2.45 -10.55
C GLY A 9 -21.58 2.34 -10.16
N LYS A 10 -21.24 2.26 -8.84
CA LYS A 10 -19.87 2.10 -8.35
C LYS A 10 -19.18 0.87 -8.93
N SER A 11 -19.80 -0.31 -8.82
CA SER A 11 -19.23 -1.58 -9.30
C SER A 11 -19.07 -1.59 -10.82
N VAL A 12 -20.03 -1.06 -11.57
CA VAL A 12 -19.92 -0.94 -13.03
C VAL A 12 -18.75 -0.05 -13.43
N PHE A 13 -18.54 1.07 -12.73
CA PHE A 13 -17.39 1.94 -12.96
C PHE A 13 -16.07 1.23 -12.64
N MET A 14 -15.97 0.48 -11.53
CA MET A 14 -14.78 -0.29 -11.17
C MET A 14 -14.45 -1.34 -12.24
N ASN A 15 -15.47 -2.04 -12.71
CA ASN A 15 -15.34 -3.00 -13.82
C ASN A 15 -14.89 -2.30 -15.11
N GLY A 16 -15.48 -1.16 -15.45
CA GLY A 16 -15.06 -0.35 -16.60
C GLY A 16 -13.60 0.11 -16.49
N LEU A 17 -13.15 0.47 -15.29
CA LEU A 17 -11.76 0.83 -15.02
C LEU A 17 -10.82 -0.37 -15.27
N ILE A 18 -11.13 -1.54 -14.69
CA ILE A 18 -10.33 -2.76 -14.88
C ILE A 18 -10.30 -3.13 -16.37
N CYS A 19 -11.44 -3.19 -17.04
CA CYS A 19 -11.50 -3.49 -18.46
C CYS A 19 -10.65 -2.51 -19.29
N SER A 20 -10.71 -1.21 -18.98
CA SER A 20 -9.90 -0.20 -19.69
C SER A 20 -8.40 -0.41 -19.54
N LEU A 21 -7.95 -0.94 -18.39
CA LEU A 21 -6.56 -1.32 -18.16
C LEU A 21 -6.19 -2.57 -18.94
N LEU A 22 -7.04 -3.59 -18.94
CA LEU A 22 -6.82 -4.85 -19.68
C LEU A 22 -6.76 -4.66 -21.21
N TYR A 23 -7.45 -3.66 -21.75
CA TYR A 23 -7.37 -3.29 -23.15
C TYR A 23 -6.06 -2.63 -23.56
N ARG A 24 -5.30 -2.07 -22.59
CA ARG A 24 -4.15 -1.22 -22.88
C ARG A 24 -2.82 -1.82 -22.51
N PHE A 25 -2.80 -2.71 -21.53
CA PHE A 25 -1.57 -3.17 -20.90
C PHE A 25 -1.50 -4.69 -20.89
N THR A 26 -0.32 -5.20 -21.19
CA THR A 26 0.02 -6.60 -21.02
C THR A 26 0.39 -6.91 -19.56
N PRO A 27 0.45 -8.18 -19.14
CA PRO A 27 0.91 -8.55 -17.81
C PRO A 27 2.34 -8.08 -17.47
N ASP A 28 3.21 -7.94 -18.47
CA ASP A 28 4.57 -7.42 -18.29
C ASP A 28 4.61 -5.91 -18.06
N GLU A 29 3.54 -5.19 -18.40
CA GLU A 29 3.44 -3.74 -18.22
C GLU A 29 2.61 -3.36 -17.00
N LEU A 30 1.64 -4.21 -16.62
CA LEU A 30 0.69 -3.94 -15.54
C LEU A 30 0.38 -5.21 -14.75
N ARG A 31 0.55 -5.15 -13.45
CA ARG A 31 0.10 -6.15 -12.50
C ARG A 31 -1.01 -5.59 -11.60
N MET A 32 -1.87 -6.46 -11.11
CA MET A 32 -3.00 -6.05 -10.27
C MET A 32 -3.11 -6.89 -8.99
N ILE A 33 -3.56 -6.23 -7.91
CA ILE A 33 -4.08 -6.87 -6.71
C ILE A 33 -5.53 -6.41 -6.57
N LEU A 34 -6.45 -7.35 -6.63
CA LEU A 34 -7.88 -7.09 -6.48
C LEU A 34 -8.35 -7.59 -5.12
N VAL A 35 -8.95 -6.69 -4.34
CA VAL A 35 -9.48 -6.98 -3.00
C VAL A 35 -10.98 -6.84 -3.02
N ASP A 36 -11.69 -7.94 -2.81
CA ASP A 36 -13.14 -8.03 -2.80
C ASP A 36 -13.60 -8.95 -1.65
N PRO A 37 -13.83 -8.39 -0.44
CA PRO A 37 -14.19 -9.18 0.74
C PRO A 37 -15.48 -10.01 0.59
N LYS A 38 -16.30 -9.70 -0.41
CA LYS A 38 -17.54 -10.43 -0.70
C LYS A 38 -17.40 -11.45 -1.81
N PHE A 39 -16.28 -11.40 -2.55
CA PHE A 39 -16.00 -12.24 -3.71
C PHE A 39 -17.12 -12.25 -4.76
N ILE A 40 -17.74 -11.09 -5.00
CA ILE A 40 -18.88 -10.92 -5.93
C ILE A 40 -18.45 -10.09 -7.14
N GLU A 41 -17.87 -8.91 -6.88
CA GLU A 41 -17.64 -7.88 -7.90
C GLU A 41 -16.43 -8.22 -8.81
N PHE A 42 -15.37 -8.83 -8.25
CA PHE A 42 -14.15 -9.13 -8.99
C PHE A 42 -13.96 -10.61 -9.30
N ARG A 43 -14.90 -11.47 -9.00
CA ARG A 43 -14.83 -12.92 -9.26
C ARG A 43 -14.51 -13.24 -10.72
N SER A 44 -15.06 -12.49 -11.67
CA SER A 44 -14.84 -12.73 -13.10
C SER A 44 -13.39 -12.56 -13.54
N TYR A 45 -12.62 -11.77 -12.80
CA TYR A 45 -11.19 -11.53 -13.06
C TYR A 45 -10.26 -12.57 -12.45
N GLN A 46 -10.77 -13.50 -11.64
CA GLN A 46 -9.96 -14.61 -11.11
C GLN A 46 -9.20 -15.30 -12.26
N ASP A 47 -7.91 -15.59 -12.05
CA ASP A 47 -7.02 -16.25 -12.99
C ASP A 47 -6.65 -15.49 -14.29
N ILE A 48 -6.86 -14.18 -14.35
CA ILE A 48 -6.25 -13.39 -15.42
C ILE A 48 -4.73 -13.25 -15.20
N PRO A 49 -3.90 -13.24 -16.25
CA PRO A 49 -2.44 -13.22 -16.12
C PRO A 49 -1.87 -11.95 -15.47
N HIS A 50 -2.66 -10.90 -15.34
CA HIS A 50 -2.27 -9.64 -14.69
C HIS A 50 -2.27 -9.73 -13.15
N LEU A 51 -2.87 -10.74 -12.54
CA LEU A 51 -2.97 -10.84 -11.08
C LEU A 51 -1.65 -11.25 -10.44
N LEU A 52 -1.26 -10.55 -9.37
CA LEU A 52 -0.16 -10.93 -8.47
C LEU A 52 -0.61 -11.96 -7.43
N LEU A 53 -1.86 -11.91 -7.02
CA LEU A 53 -2.52 -12.81 -6.08
C LEU A 53 -3.86 -13.25 -6.65
N PRO A 54 -4.42 -14.40 -6.24
CA PRO A 54 -5.85 -14.63 -6.39
C PRO A 54 -6.64 -13.42 -5.89
N VAL A 55 -7.86 -13.23 -6.37
CA VAL A 55 -8.72 -12.18 -5.81
C VAL A 55 -8.82 -12.36 -4.30
N VAL A 56 -8.38 -11.34 -3.54
CA VAL A 56 -8.25 -11.41 -2.09
C VAL A 56 -9.62 -11.14 -1.45
N ASP A 57 -10.18 -12.13 -0.78
CA ASP A 57 -11.48 -12.06 -0.11
C ASP A 57 -11.38 -11.97 1.42
N ASP A 58 -10.23 -12.34 2.00
CA ASP A 58 -9.98 -12.19 3.44
C ASP A 58 -9.38 -10.81 3.77
N PRO A 59 -10.03 -10.02 4.66
CA PRO A 59 -9.49 -8.74 5.11
C PRO A 59 -8.09 -8.82 5.75
N ASN A 60 -7.71 -9.93 6.41
CA ASN A 60 -6.37 -10.09 6.95
C ASN A 60 -5.34 -10.26 5.82
N GLN A 61 -5.64 -11.06 4.80
CA GLN A 61 -4.77 -11.16 3.63
C GLN A 61 -4.66 -9.83 2.88
N ALA A 62 -5.75 -9.06 2.83
CA ALA A 62 -5.73 -7.71 2.24
C ALA A 62 -4.80 -6.77 3.02
N LYS A 63 -4.80 -6.84 4.37
CA LYS A 63 -3.85 -6.11 5.24
C LYS A 63 -2.40 -6.46 4.85
N VAL A 64 -2.09 -7.75 4.74
CA VAL A 64 -0.76 -8.24 4.37
C VAL A 64 -0.34 -7.77 2.97
N ALA A 65 -1.24 -7.87 1.99
CA ALA A 65 -0.98 -7.39 0.64
C ALA A 65 -0.72 -5.87 0.58
N LEU A 66 -1.39 -5.07 1.42
CA LEU A 66 -1.13 -3.64 1.53
C LEU A 66 0.22 -3.35 2.19
N LYS A 67 0.61 -4.09 3.24
CA LYS A 67 1.95 -4.00 3.84
C LYS A 67 3.02 -4.34 2.81
N TRP A 68 2.85 -5.45 2.08
CA TRP A 68 3.75 -5.81 1.00
C TRP A 68 3.87 -4.70 -0.06
N ALA A 69 2.78 -4.05 -0.45
CA ALA A 69 2.83 -2.97 -1.43
C ALA A 69 3.65 -1.77 -0.93
N VAL A 70 3.66 -1.49 0.37
CA VAL A 70 4.54 -0.47 0.97
C VAL A 70 6.00 -0.90 0.86
N ARG A 71 6.35 -2.15 1.18
CA ARG A 71 7.72 -2.69 1.03
C ARG A 71 8.17 -2.66 -0.42
N GLU A 72 7.32 -3.10 -1.34
CA GLU A 72 7.60 -3.07 -2.78
C GLU A 72 7.85 -1.63 -3.28
N MET A 73 7.08 -0.67 -2.79
CA MET A 73 7.32 0.75 -3.06
C MET A 73 8.73 1.18 -2.61
N GLU A 74 9.12 0.86 -1.40
CA GLU A 74 10.44 1.21 -0.85
C GLU A 74 11.57 0.50 -1.58
N ARG A 75 11.37 -0.77 -1.91
CA ARG A 75 12.28 -1.57 -2.74
C ARG A 75 12.50 -0.93 -4.12
N ARG A 76 11.42 -0.50 -4.78
CA ARG A 76 11.51 0.21 -6.06
C ARG A 76 12.22 1.54 -5.93
N TYR A 77 12.03 2.28 -4.84
CA TYR A 77 12.79 3.52 -4.59
C TYR A 77 14.29 3.28 -4.51
N ARG A 78 14.74 2.19 -3.87
CA ARG A 78 16.16 1.81 -3.83
C ARG A 78 16.70 1.53 -5.23
N ILE A 79 15.97 0.77 -6.04
CA ILE A 79 16.32 0.51 -7.45
C ILE A 79 16.43 1.83 -8.24
N LEU A 80 15.41 2.69 -8.14
CA LEU A 80 15.39 3.97 -8.83
C LEU A 80 16.57 4.85 -8.45
N ALA A 81 16.92 4.90 -7.16
CA ALA A 81 18.04 5.67 -6.65
C ALA A 81 19.37 5.15 -7.19
N LYS A 82 19.64 3.83 -7.13
CA LYS A 82 20.86 3.22 -7.67
C LYS A 82 21.04 3.47 -9.18
N ILE A 83 19.97 3.43 -9.93
CA ILE A 83 20.00 3.66 -11.39
C ILE A 83 19.98 5.16 -11.74
N GLY A 84 19.74 6.05 -10.76
CA GLY A 84 19.55 7.48 -11.00
C GLY A 84 18.31 7.78 -11.84
N ALA A 85 17.23 7.02 -11.64
CA ALA A 85 15.95 7.22 -12.29
C ALA A 85 15.00 7.99 -11.38
N ARG A 86 14.21 8.94 -11.93
CA ARG A 86 13.28 9.75 -11.14
C ARG A 86 11.93 9.07 -10.87
N ASN A 87 11.57 8.12 -11.69
CA ASN A 87 10.31 7.36 -11.61
C ASN A 87 10.41 6.07 -12.43
N LEU A 88 9.38 5.22 -12.31
CA LEU A 88 9.30 3.94 -13.01
C LEU A 88 9.43 4.07 -14.54
N ALA A 89 8.78 5.07 -15.13
CA ALA A 89 8.85 5.26 -16.59
C ALA A 89 10.29 5.56 -17.04
N SER A 90 11.01 6.43 -16.33
CA SER A 90 12.41 6.73 -16.65
C SER A 90 13.34 5.55 -16.37
N PHE A 91 13.04 4.70 -15.39
CA PHE A 91 13.73 3.43 -15.16
C PHE A 91 13.53 2.48 -16.34
N ASN A 92 12.28 2.23 -16.72
CA ASN A 92 11.96 1.34 -17.84
C ASN A 92 12.58 1.81 -19.15
N GLN A 93 12.63 3.12 -19.38
CA GLN A 93 13.35 3.69 -20.52
C GLN A 93 14.86 3.40 -20.47
N LYS A 94 15.50 3.55 -19.30
CA LYS A 94 16.92 3.21 -19.15
C LYS A 94 17.20 1.72 -19.37
N VAL A 95 16.29 0.85 -18.94
CA VAL A 95 16.39 -0.60 -19.24
C VAL A 95 16.37 -0.88 -20.75
N GLU A 96 15.54 -0.16 -21.52
CA GLU A 96 15.51 -0.27 -22.98
C GLU A 96 16.78 0.25 -23.63
N GLU A 97 17.31 1.40 -23.17
CA GLU A 97 18.47 2.05 -23.76
C GLU A 97 19.79 1.36 -23.42
N MET A 98 19.96 0.93 -22.18
CA MET A 98 21.22 0.37 -21.65
C MET A 98 21.28 -1.15 -21.74
N GLY A 99 20.12 -1.81 -21.76
CA GLY A 99 19.98 -3.26 -21.68
C GLY A 99 20.01 -3.81 -20.25
N ALA A 100 19.32 -4.94 -20.05
CA ALA A 100 19.15 -5.58 -18.74
C ALA A 100 20.48 -6.00 -18.07
N ALA A 101 21.49 -6.40 -18.85
CA ALA A 101 22.81 -6.80 -18.33
C ALA A 101 23.53 -5.64 -17.65
N VAL A 102 23.55 -4.46 -18.28
CA VAL A 102 24.19 -3.26 -17.72
C VAL A 102 23.44 -2.79 -16.47
N ILE A 103 22.11 -2.81 -16.50
CA ILE A 103 21.30 -2.48 -15.33
C ILE A 103 21.61 -3.41 -14.16
N ARG A 104 21.73 -4.72 -14.42
CA ARG A 104 22.12 -5.70 -13.41
C ARG A 104 23.48 -5.38 -12.81
N ASP A 105 24.48 -5.10 -13.65
CA ASP A 105 25.84 -4.81 -13.18
C ASP A 105 25.86 -3.55 -12.30
N ILE A 106 25.08 -2.53 -12.60
CA ILE A 106 24.94 -1.34 -11.74
C ILE A 106 24.24 -1.70 -10.41
N LEU A 107 23.19 -2.52 -10.44
CA LEU A 107 22.44 -2.89 -9.24
C LEU A 107 23.27 -3.81 -8.31
N VAL A 108 24.14 -4.64 -8.87
CA VAL A 108 25.01 -5.60 -8.14
C VAL A 108 26.33 -4.95 -7.69
N SER A 109 26.81 -3.90 -8.39
CA SER A 109 28.02 -3.21 -7.98
C SER A 109 27.89 -2.70 -6.55
N GLU A 110 28.83 -3.09 -5.67
CA GLU A 110 28.89 -2.62 -4.31
C GLU A 110 28.98 -1.09 -4.27
N ASP A 111 28.28 -0.48 -3.31
CA ASP A 111 28.25 0.96 -3.11
C ASP A 111 29.65 1.54 -2.96
N THR A 112 30.13 2.19 -3.99
CA THR A 112 31.27 3.11 -3.86
C THR A 112 30.76 4.47 -3.39
N GLY A 113 30.52 4.60 -2.07
CA GLY A 113 30.85 5.82 -1.33
C GLY A 113 29.94 7.04 -1.45
N GLU A 114 28.63 6.94 -1.67
CA GLU A 114 27.72 8.03 -1.30
C GLU A 114 26.87 7.63 -0.09
N GLU A 115 26.81 8.49 0.92
CA GLU A 115 26.04 8.29 2.15
C GLU A 115 24.56 8.12 1.85
N MET A 116 24.11 6.86 1.79
CA MET A 116 22.70 6.54 1.80
C MET A 116 22.11 6.80 3.20
N PRO A 117 20.87 7.27 3.33
CA PRO A 117 20.23 7.41 4.63
C PRO A 117 20.30 6.11 5.43
N SER A 118 20.57 6.20 6.73
CA SER A 118 20.79 5.05 7.62
C SER A 118 19.69 4.00 7.63
N SER A 119 18.48 4.36 7.23
CA SER A 119 17.33 3.44 7.04
C SER A 119 17.45 2.51 5.83
N VAL A 120 18.42 2.72 4.94
CA VAL A 120 18.61 1.95 3.71
C VAL A 120 19.80 0.98 3.80
N GLN A 121 20.67 1.13 4.83
CA GLN A 121 21.91 0.37 4.95
C GLN A 121 21.73 -1.08 5.46
N SER A 122 20.59 -1.45 6.04
CA SER A 122 20.39 -2.76 6.66
C SER A 122 19.79 -3.83 5.74
N ALA A 123 19.29 -3.46 4.57
CA ALA A 123 18.65 -4.39 3.66
C ALA A 123 19.64 -4.82 2.56
N GLY A 124 20.16 -6.04 2.67
CA GLY A 124 21.00 -6.67 1.65
C GLY A 124 20.40 -6.64 0.24
N HIS A 125 20.57 -7.66 -0.56
CA HIS A 125 20.09 -7.72 -1.97
C HIS A 125 18.57 -7.87 -2.14
N ASP A 126 17.74 -7.36 -1.23
CA ASP A 126 16.26 -7.47 -1.26
C ASP A 126 15.61 -6.81 -2.50
N TRP A 127 16.33 -5.87 -3.17
CA TRP A 127 15.88 -5.26 -4.42
C TRP A 127 15.66 -6.30 -5.55
N MET A 128 16.32 -7.48 -5.46
CA MET A 128 16.13 -8.56 -6.43
C MET A 128 14.68 -9.06 -6.45
N GLU A 129 14.01 -9.04 -5.30
CA GLU A 129 12.62 -9.49 -5.19
C GLU A 129 11.61 -8.59 -5.92
N ALA A 130 12.00 -7.37 -6.34
CA ALA A 130 11.16 -6.54 -7.20
C ALA A 130 11.02 -7.13 -8.62
N PHE A 131 11.95 -8.01 -9.02
CA PHE A 131 11.94 -8.64 -10.33
C PHE A 131 11.35 -10.04 -10.25
N GLU A 132 10.53 -10.40 -11.24
CA GLU A 132 9.99 -11.76 -11.31
C GLU A 132 11.12 -12.75 -11.59
N PRO A 133 11.15 -13.91 -10.89
CA PRO A 133 12.13 -14.93 -11.15
C PRO A 133 11.87 -15.62 -12.50
N ASP A 134 12.93 -16.12 -13.14
CA ASP A 134 12.83 -17.04 -14.26
C ASP A 134 12.48 -18.48 -13.81
N GLU A 135 12.42 -19.43 -14.76
CA GLU A 135 12.14 -20.84 -14.46
C GLU A 135 13.18 -21.51 -13.52
N ALA A 136 14.36 -20.93 -13.41
CA ALA A 136 15.43 -21.38 -12.51
C ALA A 136 15.43 -20.66 -11.17
N GLY A 137 14.46 -19.76 -10.91
CA GLY A 137 14.38 -18.97 -9.68
C GLY A 137 15.32 -17.77 -9.63
N VAL A 138 15.95 -17.40 -10.75
CA VAL A 138 16.86 -16.26 -10.84
C VAL A 138 16.08 -15.00 -11.19
N PRO A 139 16.25 -13.86 -10.45
CA PRO A 139 15.57 -12.61 -10.76
C PRO A 139 15.82 -12.15 -12.22
N ARG A 140 14.76 -12.05 -12.97
CA ARG A 140 14.78 -11.59 -14.36
C ARG A 140 14.81 -10.07 -14.42
N ILE A 141 16.00 -9.50 -14.33
CA ILE A 141 16.18 -8.04 -14.37
C ILE A 141 15.72 -7.51 -15.73
N GLY A 142 14.77 -6.57 -15.68
CA GLY A 142 14.16 -6.00 -16.86
C GLY A 142 13.28 -4.82 -16.49
N LYS A 143 12.33 -4.50 -17.35
CA LYS A 143 11.31 -3.50 -17.02
C LYS A 143 10.49 -3.95 -15.82
N LEU A 144 10.15 -3.00 -14.96
CA LEU A 144 9.21 -3.23 -13.86
C LEU A 144 7.79 -2.84 -14.30
N PRO A 145 6.79 -3.70 -14.05
CA PRO A 145 5.40 -3.37 -14.35
C PRO A 145 4.86 -2.30 -13.41
N TYR A 146 3.86 -1.56 -13.85
CA TYR A 146 2.98 -0.82 -12.95
C TYR A 146 2.21 -1.80 -12.07
N ILE A 147 1.87 -1.40 -10.85
CA ILE A 147 1.01 -2.18 -9.97
C ILE A 147 -0.23 -1.34 -9.64
N VAL A 148 -1.42 -1.92 -9.85
CA VAL A 148 -2.69 -1.29 -9.49
C VAL A 148 -3.37 -2.16 -8.44
N ILE A 149 -3.62 -1.56 -7.28
CA ILE A 149 -4.34 -2.18 -6.17
C ILE A 149 -5.76 -1.61 -6.16
N ILE A 150 -6.76 -2.47 -6.20
CA ILE A 150 -8.16 -2.08 -6.26
C ILE A 150 -8.90 -2.72 -5.09
N ILE A 151 -9.50 -1.91 -4.23
CA ILE A 151 -10.28 -2.34 -3.06
C ILE A 151 -11.74 -1.98 -3.32
N ASP A 152 -12.63 -2.98 -3.40
CA ASP A 152 -14.06 -2.75 -3.63
C ASP A 152 -14.78 -2.19 -2.41
N GLU A 153 -14.47 -2.68 -1.22
CA GLU A 153 -15.11 -2.22 0.01
C GLU A 153 -14.11 -1.99 1.14
N LEU A 154 -13.72 -0.73 1.32
CA LEU A 154 -12.79 -0.32 2.38
C LEU A 154 -13.35 -0.57 3.78
N ALA A 155 -14.67 -0.43 3.96
CA ALA A 155 -15.27 -0.56 5.28
C ALA A 155 -15.01 -1.94 5.91
N ASP A 156 -15.02 -2.99 5.11
CA ASP A 156 -14.81 -4.35 5.61
C ASP A 156 -13.38 -4.56 6.11
N LEU A 157 -12.39 -3.93 5.47
CA LEU A 157 -10.99 -3.92 5.93
C LEU A 157 -10.81 -3.10 7.20
N MET A 158 -11.45 -1.92 7.25
CA MET A 158 -11.37 -1.02 8.41
C MET A 158 -12.02 -1.59 9.67
N MET A 159 -12.95 -2.53 9.53
CA MET A 159 -13.55 -3.25 10.67
C MET A 159 -12.59 -4.27 11.31
N VAL A 160 -11.66 -4.84 10.54
CA VAL A 160 -10.76 -5.91 10.99
C VAL A 160 -9.41 -5.36 11.42
N ALA A 161 -8.79 -4.49 10.61
CA ALA A 161 -7.41 -4.02 10.80
C ALA A 161 -7.26 -2.52 10.52
N LYS A 162 -8.06 -1.69 11.19
CA LYS A 162 -8.17 -0.25 10.92
C LYS A 162 -6.82 0.46 10.85
N LYS A 163 -5.98 0.31 11.90
CA LYS A 163 -4.71 1.04 12.01
C LYS A 163 -3.75 0.68 10.88
N ASP A 164 -3.56 -0.62 10.62
CA ASP A 164 -2.62 -1.11 9.61
C ASP A 164 -3.05 -0.71 8.19
N VAL A 165 -4.34 -0.89 7.90
CA VAL A 165 -4.93 -0.52 6.59
C VAL A 165 -4.82 0.98 6.36
N GLU A 166 -5.16 1.81 7.35
CA GLU A 166 -5.10 3.26 7.24
C GLU A 166 -3.66 3.75 7.00
N ILE A 167 -2.68 3.23 7.74
CA ILE A 167 -1.26 3.58 7.60
C ILE A 167 -0.75 3.16 6.23
N SER A 168 -1.02 1.92 5.81
CA SER A 168 -0.56 1.40 4.52
C SER A 168 -1.15 2.20 3.35
N ILE A 169 -2.45 2.48 3.37
CA ILE A 169 -3.12 3.33 2.36
C ILE A 169 -2.48 4.72 2.32
N ALA A 170 -2.24 5.35 3.48
CA ALA A 170 -1.64 6.67 3.55
C ALA A 170 -0.22 6.67 2.96
N ARG A 171 0.64 5.71 3.31
CA ARG A 171 2.02 5.59 2.77
C ARG A 171 2.02 5.38 1.26
N ILE A 172 1.21 4.46 0.74
CA ILE A 172 1.08 4.21 -0.69
C ILE A 172 0.61 5.48 -1.40
N ALA A 173 -0.45 6.11 -0.93
CA ALA A 173 -1.03 7.30 -1.55
C ALA A 173 -0.07 8.51 -1.57
N GLN A 174 0.79 8.65 -0.55
CA GLN A 174 1.76 9.74 -0.45
C GLN A 174 2.95 9.57 -1.40
N LYS A 175 3.48 8.36 -1.52
CA LYS A 175 4.80 8.15 -2.12
C LYS A 175 4.79 7.24 -3.35
N ALA A 176 3.84 6.33 -3.52
CA ALA A 176 3.95 5.24 -4.48
C ALA A 176 3.88 5.64 -5.97
N ARG A 177 3.47 6.88 -6.29
CA ARG A 177 3.34 7.35 -7.68
C ARG A 177 4.64 7.20 -8.48
N ALA A 178 5.77 7.61 -7.92
CA ALA A 178 7.05 7.50 -8.63
C ALA A 178 7.53 6.05 -8.77
N ALA A 179 7.16 5.17 -7.83
CA ALA A 179 7.43 3.74 -7.89
C ALA A 179 6.48 2.97 -8.83
N GLY A 180 5.50 3.66 -9.44
CA GLY A 180 4.54 3.05 -10.37
C GLY A 180 3.48 2.18 -9.70
N ILE A 181 3.17 2.44 -8.41
CA ILE A 181 2.12 1.74 -7.68
C ILE A 181 0.94 2.69 -7.49
N HIS A 182 -0.25 2.24 -7.89
CA HIS A 182 -1.49 3.02 -7.86
C HIS A 182 -2.53 2.33 -7.01
N LEU A 183 -3.33 3.12 -6.29
CA LEU A 183 -4.34 2.63 -5.38
C LEU A 183 -5.71 3.21 -5.74
N VAL A 184 -6.69 2.33 -5.90
CA VAL A 184 -8.09 2.67 -6.06
C VAL A 184 -8.87 2.08 -4.89
N VAL A 185 -9.48 2.93 -4.10
CA VAL A 185 -10.22 2.53 -2.89
C VAL A 185 -11.68 2.89 -3.06
N ALA A 186 -12.55 1.91 -2.92
CA ALA A 186 -13.97 2.12 -3.00
C ALA A 186 -14.68 1.76 -1.70
N THR A 187 -15.86 2.35 -1.46
CA THR A 187 -16.72 2.05 -0.32
C THR A 187 -18.19 2.36 -0.61
N GLN A 188 -19.07 1.55 -0.05
CA GLN A 188 -20.52 1.81 0.03
C GLN A 188 -20.92 2.48 1.34
N ARG A 189 -19.95 2.61 2.30
CA ARG A 189 -20.20 3.19 3.64
C ARG A 189 -19.37 4.47 3.81
N PRO A 190 -19.88 5.61 3.36
CA PRO A 190 -19.17 6.90 3.39
C PRO A 190 -19.22 7.54 4.79
N SER A 191 -18.87 6.79 5.83
CA SER A 191 -18.79 7.28 7.21
C SER A 191 -17.38 7.79 7.53
N THR A 192 -17.25 8.66 8.53
CA THR A 192 -15.95 9.19 8.98
C THR A 192 -15.06 8.14 9.63
N ASP A 193 -15.64 7.03 10.10
CA ASP A 193 -14.90 5.90 10.67
C ASP A 193 -14.18 5.08 9.59
N VAL A 194 -14.73 5.06 8.38
CA VAL A 194 -14.20 4.37 7.20
C VAL A 194 -13.33 5.31 6.39
N VAL A 195 -13.85 6.48 6.03
CA VAL A 195 -13.14 7.49 5.23
C VAL A 195 -12.61 8.57 6.18
N THR A 196 -11.51 8.24 6.83
CA THR A 196 -10.89 9.11 7.84
C THR A 196 -10.24 10.34 7.23
N GLY A 197 -9.89 11.31 8.08
CA GLY A 197 -9.15 12.49 7.65
C GLY A 197 -7.80 12.15 7.01
N LEU A 198 -7.11 11.12 7.51
CA LEU A 198 -5.82 10.67 6.99
C LEU A 198 -5.97 10.09 5.57
N ILE A 199 -6.97 9.23 5.35
CA ILE A 199 -7.27 8.68 4.01
C ILE A 199 -7.63 9.80 3.03
N LYS A 200 -8.50 10.73 3.43
CA LYS A 200 -8.91 11.85 2.56
C LYS A 200 -7.77 12.79 2.19
N ALA A 201 -6.89 13.08 3.13
CA ALA A 201 -5.74 13.95 2.90
C ALA A 201 -4.78 13.38 1.83
N ASN A 202 -4.68 12.07 1.74
CA ASN A 202 -3.74 11.37 0.85
C ASN A 202 -4.36 10.85 -0.45
N LEU A 203 -5.69 10.78 -0.56
CA LEU A 203 -6.41 10.43 -1.77
C LEU A 203 -7.14 11.67 -2.35
N PRO A 204 -6.43 12.55 -3.06
CA PRO A 204 -7.00 13.82 -3.54
C PRO A 204 -7.99 13.65 -4.68
N SER A 205 -7.84 12.61 -5.51
CA SER A 205 -8.82 12.26 -6.54
C SER A 205 -10.03 11.59 -5.92
N ARG A 206 -11.21 12.14 -6.14
CA ARG A 206 -12.44 11.62 -5.54
C ARG A 206 -13.52 11.46 -6.57
N VAL A 207 -14.18 10.31 -6.54
CA VAL A 207 -15.37 10.01 -7.33
C VAL A 207 -16.50 9.70 -6.37
N SER A 208 -17.63 10.33 -6.52
CA SER A 208 -18.82 10.00 -5.78
C SER A 208 -19.97 9.75 -6.74
N PHE A 209 -20.49 8.57 -6.69
CA PHE A 209 -21.80 8.21 -7.25
C PHE A 209 -22.91 8.69 -6.31
N GLN A 210 -24.16 8.42 -6.64
CA GLN A 210 -25.28 8.76 -5.78
C GLN A 210 -25.06 8.22 -4.36
N LEU A 211 -25.33 9.06 -3.36
CA LEU A 211 -25.27 8.75 -1.94
C LEU A 211 -26.60 9.03 -1.27
N ALA A 212 -26.83 8.43 -0.11
CA ALA A 212 -28.11 8.50 0.58
C ALA A 212 -28.39 9.90 1.18
N SER A 213 -27.35 10.64 1.57
CA SER A 213 -27.50 11.90 2.27
C SER A 213 -26.45 12.94 1.88
N PHE A 214 -26.75 14.21 2.18
CA PHE A 214 -25.78 15.30 2.02
C PHE A 214 -24.59 15.16 2.99
N VAL A 215 -24.78 14.50 4.12
CA VAL A 215 -23.70 14.23 5.09
C VAL A 215 -22.69 13.28 4.48
N ASP A 216 -23.16 12.24 3.81
CA ASP A 216 -22.32 11.29 3.10
C ASP A 216 -21.54 11.98 1.96
N SER A 217 -22.23 12.85 1.22
CA SER A 217 -21.59 13.65 0.17
C SER A 217 -20.47 14.53 0.74
N LYS A 218 -20.69 15.19 1.87
CA LYS A 218 -19.66 15.97 2.56
C LYS A 218 -18.51 15.11 3.06
N THR A 219 -18.78 13.90 3.53
CA THR A 219 -17.72 12.98 3.98
C THR A 219 -16.77 12.64 2.85
N ILE A 220 -17.24 12.44 1.63
CA ILE A 220 -16.42 12.07 0.48
C ILE A 220 -15.84 13.28 -0.26
N LEU A 221 -16.72 14.23 -0.63
CA LEU A 221 -16.36 15.34 -1.52
C LEU A 221 -16.02 16.64 -0.79
N ASP A 222 -16.15 16.68 0.54
CA ASP A 222 -16.15 17.90 1.36
C ASP A 222 -17.22 18.93 0.91
N LYS A 223 -18.17 18.50 0.07
CA LYS A 223 -19.29 19.28 -0.49
C LYS A 223 -20.55 18.44 -0.60
N SER A 224 -21.70 19.10 -0.63
CA SER A 224 -22.99 18.49 -1.00
C SER A 224 -23.10 18.33 -2.51
N GLY A 225 -23.99 17.45 -2.95
CA GLY A 225 -24.35 17.27 -4.37
C GLY A 225 -24.46 15.83 -4.80
N ALA A 226 -23.72 14.89 -4.20
CA ALA A 226 -23.81 13.48 -4.56
C ALA A 226 -25.18 12.87 -4.21
N GLU A 227 -25.88 13.42 -3.21
CA GLU A 227 -27.24 13.02 -2.85
C GLU A 227 -28.31 13.36 -3.92
N ARG A 228 -27.94 14.22 -4.88
CA ARG A 228 -28.83 14.66 -5.97
C ARG A 228 -28.54 13.99 -7.31
N LEU A 229 -27.58 13.09 -7.34
CA LEU A 229 -27.25 12.33 -8.55
C LEU A 229 -28.36 11.33 -8.88
N LEU A 230 -28.46 10.98 -10.15
CA LEU A 230 -29.53 10.13 -10.68
C LEU A 230 -29.31 8.63 -10.46
N GLY A 231 -28.09 8.23 -10.03
CA GLY A 231 -27.69 6.81 -10.01
C GLY A 231 -27.23 6.30 -11.37
N GLN A 232 -27.07 5.00 -11.52
CA GLN A 232 -26.72 4.33 -12.78
C GLN A 232 -25.48 4.91 -13.49
N GLY A 233 -24.45 5.27 -12.71
CA GLY A 233 -23.18 5.79 -13.26
C GLY A 233 -23.08 7.31 -13.30
N ASP A 234 -24.12 8.04 -12.93
CA ASP A 234 -24.05 9.50 -12.72
C ASP A 234 -23.18 9.80 -11.52
N MET A 235 -22.12 10.61 -11.69
CA MET A 235 -21.10 10.81 -10.67
C MET A 235 -20.56 12.24 -10.63
N LEU A 236 -20.02 12.60 -9.48
CA LEU A 236 -19.21 13.79 -9.28
C LEU A 236 -17.73 13.38 -9.16
N PHE A 237 -16.88 13.99 -9.93
CA PHE A 237 -15.42 13.76 -9.94
C PHE A 237 -14.68 15.00 -9.54
N ILE A 238 -13.77 14.87 -8.57
CA ILE A 238 -12.80 15.90 -8.18
C ILE A 238 -11.42 15.40 -8.61
N PRO A 239 -10.78 16.00 -9.63
CA PRO A 239 -9.41 15.65 -10.01
C PRO A 239 -8.39 16.19 -9.01
N PRO A 240 -7.15 15.66 -8.98
CA PRO A 240 -6.09 16.18 -8.15
C PRO A 240 -5.83 17.67 -8.43
N GLY A 241 -5.63 18.45 -7.36
CA GLY A 241 -5.36 19.89 -7.47
C GLY A 241 -6.60 20.76 -7.74
N SER A 242 -7.78 20.19 -7.89
CA SER A 242 -9.06 20.90 -7.97
C SER A 242 -9.87 20.74 -6.70
N SER A 243 -10.62 21.79 -6.35
CA SER A 243 -11.62 21.73 -5.28
C SER A 243 -13.05 21.68 -5.84
N GLN A 244 -13.23 21.78 -7.16
CA GLN A 244 -14.55 21.80 -7.77
C GLN A 244 -14.87 20.44 -8.40
N PRO A 245 -16.02 19.85 -8.09
CA PRO A 245 -16.46 18.63 -8.73
C PRO A 245 -16.97 18.89 -10.15
N SER A 246 -16.61 18.03 -11.07
CA SER A 246 -17.20 17.93 -12.40
C SER A 246 -18.21 16.79 -12.41
N ARG A 247 -19.38 17.02 -13.02
CA ARG A 247 -20.38 15.95 -13.18
C ARG A 247 -20.06 15.16 -14.44
N LEU A 248 -19.95 13.85 -14.29
CA LEU A 248 -19.64 12.92 -15.36
C LEU A 248 -20.65 11.76 -15.32
N HIS A 249 -20.67 10.96 -16.38
CA HIS A 249 -21.41 9.72 -16.43
C HIS A 249 -20.50 8.59 -16.81
N GLY A 250 -20.44 7.53 -15.99
CA GLY A 250 -19.66 6.33 -16.25
C GLY A 250 -20.25 5.52 -17.41
N ALA A 251 -19.37 4.94 -18.22
CA ALA A 251 -19.80 3.98 -19.23
C ALA A 251 -20.39 2.72 -18.56
N TYR A 252 -21.39 2.15 -19.18
CA TYR A 252 -21.95 0.87 -18.77
C TYR A 252 -21.16 -0.27 -19.43
N VAL A 253 -20.82 -1.25 -18.65
CA VAL A 253 -20.20 -2.52 -19.08
C VAL A 253 -21.01 -3.62 -18.42
N ASP A 254 -21.52 -4.57 -19.18
CA ASP A 254 -22.29 -5.67 -18.66
C ASP A 254 -21.43 -6.91 -18.34
N ASP A 255 -22.01 -7.86 -17.62
CA ASP A 255 -21.32 -9.08 -17.20
C ASP A 255 -20.92 -9.98 -18.38
N GLU A 256 -21.65 -9.94 -19.49
CA GLU A 256 -21.34 -10.70 -20.70
C GLU A 256 -20.09 -10.12 -21.39
N GLU A 257 -19.98 -8.80 -21.48
CA GLU A 257 -18.81 -8.10 -22.01
C GLU A 257 -17.58 -8.38 -21.13
N ILE A 258 -17.72 -8.27 -19.79
CA ILE A 258 -16.65 -8.62 -18.84
C ILE A 258 -16.22 -10.07 -19.03
N GLY A 259 -17.17 -11.00 -19.17
CA GLY A 259 -16.90 -12.41 -19.41
C GLY A 259 -16.12 -12.66 -20.70
N LYS A 260 -16.44 -11.96 -21.78
CA LYS A 260 -15.72 -12.07 -23.07
C LYS A 260 -14.29 -11.52 -22.95
N ILE A 261 -14.11 -10.35 -22.30
CA ILE A 261 -12.81 -9.73 -22.10
C ILE A 261 -11.91 -10.64 -21.25
N THR A 262 -12.42 -11.12 -20.11
CA THR A 262 -11.65 -11.97 -19.20
C THR A 262 -11.31 -13.32 -19.81
N ALA A 263 -12.22 -13.94 -20.57
CA ALA A 263 -11.96 -15.18 -21.30
C ALA A 263 -10.85 -14.99 -22.34
N PHE A 264 -10.87 -13.89 -23.09
CA PHE A 264 -9.83 -13.56 -24.05
C PHE A 264 -8.47 -13.37 -23.37
N VAL A 265 -8.42 -12.58 -22.28
CA VAL A 265 -7.18 -12.33 -21.53
C VAL A 265 -6.61 -13.62 -20.93
N LYS A 266 -7.46 -14.50 -20.37
CA LYS A 266 -7.07 -15.82 -19.84
C LYS A 266 -6.53 -16.76 -20.93
N SER A 267 -6.99 -16.63 -22.16
CA SER A 267 -6.50 -17.44 -23.28
C SER A 267 -5.07 -17.08 -23.68
N GLN A 268 -4.59 -15.90 -23.33
CA GLN A 268 -3.24 -15.43 -23.65
C GLN A 268 -2.16 -15.90 -22.66
N GLY A 269 -2.53 -16.30 -21.45
CA GLY A 269 -1.59 -16.76 -20.46
C GLY A 269 -2.25 -17.10 -19.11
N LYS A 270 -1.48 -17.72 -18.23
CA LYS A 270 -1.88 -18.01 -16.86
C LYS A 270 -1.25 -16.99 -15.89
N PRO A 271 -1.87 -16.71 -14.75
CA PRO A 271 -1.25 -15.87 -13.74
C PRO A 271 -0.05 -16.57 -13.12
N THR A 272 0.99 -15.82 -12.86
CA THR A 272 2.09 -16.20 -11.96
C THR A 272 1.82 -15.57 -10.62
N TYR A 273 1.16 -16.32 -9.73
CA TYR A 273 0.85 -15.82 -8.39
C TYR A 273 2.10 -15.75 -7.52
N ARG A 274 2.24 -14.65 -6.81
CA ARG A 274 3.30 -14.41 -5.83
C ARG A 274 2.79 -14.69 -4.43
N ASN A 275 2.63 -15.99 -4.11
CA ASN A 275 2.08 -16.41 -2.81
C ASN A 275 2.97 -15.97 -1.62
N GLU A 276 4.25 -15.72 -1.85
CA GLU A 276 5.17 -15.14 -0.88
C GLU A 276 4.67 -13.81 -0.31
N ILE A 277 3.87 -13.05 -1.06
CA ILE A 277 3.24 -11.81 -0.58
C ILE A 277 2.43 -12.03 0.71
N LEU A 278 1.80 -13.19 0.84
CA LEU A 278 0.92 -13.53 1.96
C LEU A 278 1.63 -14.25 3.11
N LEU A 279 2.91 -14.62 2.95
CA LEU A 279 3.67 -15.38 3.96
C LEU A 279 4.45 -14.48 4.94
N ASP A 280 4.58 -13.19 4.63
CA ASP A 280 5.48 -12.25 5.31
C ASP A 280 4.92 -11.62 6.61
N ASP A 281 3.90 -12.19 7.24
CA ASP A 281 3.16 -11.52 8.33
C ASP A 281 3.83 -11.61 9.72
N GLU A 282 4.76 -12.55 9.94
CA GLU A 282 5.33 -12.77 11.28
C GLU A 282 6.65 -12.03 11.55
N ALA A 283 7.38 -11.62 10.50
CA ALA A 283 8.69 -10.98 10.66
C ALA A 283 8.63 -9.44 10.79
N ASP A 284 7.53 -8.81 10.41
CA ASP A 284 7.46 -7.36 10.15
C ASP A 284 6.57 -6.56 11.10
N GLU A 285 6.05 -7.14 12.19
CA GLU A 285 5.37 -6.32 13.20
C GLU A 285 6.30 -5.27 13.82
N ASP A 286 7.62 -5.51 13.75
CA ASP A 286 8.64 -4.63 14.31
C ASP A 286 9.11 -3.51 13.37
N GLU A 287 9.07 -3.70 12.04
CA GLU A 287 9.57 -2.71 11.07
C GLU A 287 8.59 -1.57 10.74
N PHE A 288 7.29 -1.82 10.84
CA PHE A 288 6.26 -0.80 10.56
C PHE A 288 6.07 0.25 11.66
N GLU A 289 6.69 0.07 12.81
CA GLU A 289 6.65 1.02 13.94
C GLU A 289 7.95 1.84 14.14
N SER A 290 8.92 1.77 13.23
CA SER A 290 10.19 2.50 13.33
C SER A 290 10.14 3.99 12.89
N ASP A 291 8.99 4.65 12.93
CA ASP A 291 8.99 6.06 13.28
C ASP A 291 9.21 6.10 14.80
N ALA A 292 10.39 6.49 15.23
CA ALA A 292 10.77 6.57 16.64
C ALA A 292 9.60 7.19 17.43
N ASP A 293 9.13 6.46 18.45
CA ASP A 293 8.04 6.94 19.29
C ASP A 293 8.30 8.42 19.62
N PRO A 294 7.33 9.35 19.42
CA PRO A 294 7.55 10.78 19.66
C PRO A 294 8.08 11.10 21.06
N LYS A 295 7.94 10.14 21.99
CA LYS A 295 8.47 10.24 23.37
C LYS A 295 9.73 9.40 23.59
N PHE A 296 10.33 8.82 22.54
CA PHE A 296 11.51 7.97 22.69
C PHE A 296 12.70 8.74 23.26
N ASP A 297 13.00 9.92 22.76
CA ASP A 297 14.10 10.76 23.25
C ASP A 297 13.88 11.22 24.69
N GLU A 298 12.60 11.48 25.05
CA GLU A 298 12.21 11.79 26.42
C GLU A 298 12.39 10.56 27.34
N ALA A 299 12.04 9.36 26.86
CA ALA A 299 12.26 8.10 27.56
C ALA A 299 13.75 7.78 27.73
N VAL A 300 14.59 7.99 26.71
CA VAL A 300 16.04 7.84 26.79
C VAL A 300 16.64 8.78 27.84
N SER A 301 16.24 10.04 27.82
CA SER A 301 16.69 11.03 28.79
C SER A 301 16.28 10.66 30.22
N LEU A 302 15.07 10.16 30.39
CA LEU A 302 14.54 9.70 31.68
C LEU A 302 15.32 8.49 32.23
N VAL A 303 15.61 7.49 31.37
CA VAL A 303 16.34 6.27 31.71
C VAL A 303 17.80 6.58 32.05
N ARG A 304 18.45 7.47 31.29
CA ARG A 304 19.82 7.94 31.57
C ARG A 304 19.94 8.63 32.92
N ASN A 305 18.99 9.53 33.22
CA ASN A 305 18.96 10.25 34.50
C ASN A 305 18.70 9.32 35.70
N ALA A 306 17.89 8.28 35.50
CA ALA A 306 17.56 7.33 36.56
C ALA A 306 18.63 6.22 36.73
N GLY A 307 19.51 5.99 35.75
CA GLY A 307 20.53 4.95 35.79
C GLY A 307 19.98 3.52 35.68
N HIS A 308 18.71 3.34 35.40
CA HIS A 308 18.07 2.03 35.20
C HIS A 308 16.85 2.15 34.28
N ALA A 309 16.51 1.06 33.57
CA ALA A 309 15.40 1.00 32.65
C ALA A 309 14.41 -0.10 33.02
N SER A 310 13.12 0.24 33.13
CA SER A 310 12.04 -0.73 33.21
C SER A 310 10.76 -0.19 32.56
N ALA A 311 9.95 -1.07 31.97
CA ALA A 311 8.69 -0.70 31.31
C ALA A 311 7.73 0.02 32.30
N SER A 312 7.65 -0.46 33.52
CA SER A 312 6.84 0.17 34.58
C SER A 312 7.33 1.57 35.00
N PHE A 313 8.63 1.82 34.91
CA PHE A 313 9.22 3.13 35.19
C PHE A 313 8.86 4.13 34.09
N ILE A 314 9.07 3.78 32.83
CA ILE A 314 8.70 4.61 31.67
C ILE A 314 7.20 4.86 31.63
N GLN A 315 6.38 3.81 31.82
CA GLN A 315 4.92 3.91 31.85
C GLN A 315 4.45 4.97 32.84
N ARG A 316 4.98 4.98 34.05
CA ARG A 316 4.55 5.91 35.09
C ARG A 316 4.96 7.35 34.82
N HIS A 317 6.17 7.57 34.31
CA HIS A 317 6.71 8.93 34.14
C HIS A 317 6.20 9.58 32.85
N LEU A 318 6.10 8.84 31.75
CA LEU A 318 5.63 9.36 30.46
C LEU A 318 4.12 9.20 30.25
N LYS A 319 3.42 8.56 31.21
CA LYS A 319 1.97 8.28 31.14
C LYS A 319 1.59 7.56 29.82
N VAL A 320 2.35 6.55 29.42
CA VAL A 320 2.13 5.72 28.25
C VAL A 320 1.62 4.33 28.64
N GLY A 321 1.09 3.55 27.71
CA GLY A 321 0.70 2.16 27.96
C GLY A 321 1.91 1.27 28.23
N TYR A 322 1.70 0.14 28.96
CA TYR A 322 2.77 -0.80 29.30
C TYR A 322 3.50 -1.36 28.05
N ASN A 323 2.75 -1.79 27.04
CA ASN A 323 3.32 -2.33 25.81
C ASN A 323 4.17 -1.30 25.06
N ARG A 324 3.74 -0.04 25.02
CA ARG A 324 4.50 1.06 24.43
C ARG A 324 5.80 1.34 25.21
N ALA A 325 5.74 1.29 26.52
CA ALA A 325 6.92 1.45 27.37
C ALA A 325 7.89 0.26 27.23
N ALA A 326 7.40 -0.96 27.09
CA ALA A 326 8.21 -2.16 26.87
C ALA A 326 8.97 -2.08 25.54
N ARG A 327 8.30 -1.69 24.46
CA ARG A 327 8.94 -1.48 23.14
C ARG A 327 10.03 -0.40 23.18
N MET A 328 9.79 0.73 23.85
CA MET A 328 10.83 1.76 24.00
C MET A 328 12.10 1.20 24.64
N ILE A 329 11.96 0.25 25.59
CA ILE A 329 13.12 -0.41 26.21
C ILE A 329 13.80 -1.38 25.25
N GLU A 330 13.05 -2.13 24.46
CA GLU A 330 13.58 -3.02 23.42
C GLU A 330 14.33 -2.23 22.35
N ASP A 331 13.78 -1.08 21.93
CA ASP A 331 14.46 -0.14 21.03
C ASP A 331 15.75 0.44 21.66
N MET A 332 15.74 0.74 22.96
CA MET A 332 16.94 1.19 23.67
C MET A 332 18.00 0.08 23.75
N GLU A 333 17.58 -1.19 23.91
CA GLU A 333 18.50 -2.33 23.90
C GLU A 333 19.13 -2.52 22.52
N SER A 334 18.32 -2.51 21.45
CA SER A 334 18.80 -2.64 20.07
C SER A 334 19.80 -1.55 19.67
N ARG A 335 19.65 -0.35 20.23
CA ARG A 335 20.56 0.79 20.04
C ARG A 335 21.72 0.82 21.05
N GLY A 336 21.86 -0.21 21.90
CA GLY A 336 22.93 -0.31 22.89
C GLY A 336 22.87 0.73 24.00
N ILE A 337 21.74 1.35 24.25
CA ILE A 337 21.53 2.34 25.32
C ILE A 337 21.35 1.64 26.67
N VAL A 338 20.66 0.49 26.68
CA VAL A 338 20.45 -0.37 27.84
C VAL A 338 20.92 -1.79 27.57
N GLY A 339 21.26 -2.51 28.65
CA GLY A 339 21.68 -3.90 28.59
C GLY A 339 20.52 -4.89 28.37
N PRO A 340 20.83 -6.18 28.09
CA PRO A 340 19.85 -7.22 27.89
C PRO A 340 18.98 -7.47 29.12
N ALA A 341 17.82 -8.10 28.91
CA ALA A 341 16.89 -8.45 30.00
C ALA A 341 17.53 -9.45 30.96
N ASP A 342 17.53 -9.15 32.25
CA ASP A 342 17.93 -10.06 33.33
C ASP A 342 16.70 -10.39 34.24
N GLY A 343 15.84 -11.24 33.73
CA GLY A 343 14.60 -11.64 34.40
C GLY A 343 13.66 -10.46 34.70
N ALA A 344 13.23 -10.32 35.95
CA ALA A 344 12.33 -9.23 36.39
C ALA A 344 13.07 -7.97 36.86
N ARG A 345 14.39 -7.93 36.79
CA ARG A 345 15.19 -6.78 37.25
C ARG A 345 15.18 -5.63 36.23
N PRO A 346 15.23 -4.37 36.68
CA PRO A 346 15.44 -3.25 35.78
C PRO A 346 16.77 -3.43 35.01
N ARG A 347 16.76 -3.09 33.72
CA ARG A 347 17.95 -3.18 32.85
C ARG A 347 18.98 -2.10 33.20
N GLU A 348 20.24 -2.43 33.04
CA GLU A 348 21.34 -1.50 33.26
C GLU A 348 21.50 -0.54 32.09
N VAL A 349 21.86 0.71 32.36
CA VAL A 349 22.10 1.75 31.32
C VAL A 349 23.57 1.67 30.90
N LEU A 350 23.83 1.35 29.63
CA LEU A 350 25.17 1.16 29.07
C LEU A 350 25.81 2.47 28.57
N LEU A 351 25.00 3.40 28.05
CA LEU A 351 25.44 4.72 27.59
C LEU A 351 25.07 5.77 28.64
N ARG A 352 26.03 6.26 29.36
CA ARG A 352 25.89 7.39 30.30
C ARG A 352 25.95 8.75 29.59
#